data_9c4d17e2bc7ce7292cfeece4fdc6189c
#
_entry.id   9c4d17e2bc7ce7292cfeece4fdc6189c
#
_cell.length_a   1.000
_cell.length_b   1.000
_cell.length_c   1.000
_cell.angle_alpha   90.00
_cell.angle_beta   90.00
_cell.angle_gamma   90.00
#
_symmetry.space_group_name_H-M   'P 1'
#
loop_
_entity.id
_entity.type
_entity.pdbx_description
1 polymer ?
#
loop_
_entity_poly.entity_id
_entity_poly.type
_entity_poly.pdbx_seq_one_letter_code
_entity_poly.pdbx_strand_id
1 'polypeptide(L)'
;MSDIFISYARPNEALAKQAGDALRAAGYAVWRDDELPAHRAYSDVIEERIKGAKAVLVLWSNDAVKSQWVRAEADAARELGTLVQVSLDGSLPPMPFNQIQCADLFGWTGDTGEPGWRKVESSIATLAGTPGASADDTPSREPARRVVICVLPFINMSGDSEQEYFSDGISEDIITDLSKVSALTIIGRNTAFALKGKPVNLTELSRDPGATHVLEGSVRKAGARVRINAQMTECASGHQVWADRYDRDLTDIFAIQDEISKAIVGALKLKLLPQEKKAIEQRGTSSPDAYNLYLLARRHWVDGTHSDKRRAEMVIRMARQAIAVDPDYAQAWALMALAQADLRFWHGQPVDGLPAAERALSIDPDLAEAYCVKARYLQGDGLIEEANRQLEIALRLDPESWEVNKEVAFLTFRQKRIADAIPFFEKAASLMDGDYHSVGMLITCYSAVGDMEKHRLAAQTTLTRAERAVAQDPSNAHAMGLGASPLGALGEARRTKEWVDRAMLIDPDNILQRYNLACGLAYLNENAAAIDLLGPYFEQASQTQCSHAEADTDLDTLRDDPRYQAMVEGARARLDASGEVDATPVGDV
;
A
#
# COMPACT_ATOMS: atom_id res chain seq x y z
N MET A 1 -8.54 -16.09 -32.87
CA MET A 1 -7.55 -15.37 -32.04
C MET A 1 -6.22 -16.08 -32.22
N SER A 2 -5.10 -15.36 -32.29
CA SER A 2 -3.77 -15.98 -32.37
C SER A 2 -3.38 -16.54 -30.99
N ASP A 3 -2.77 -17.73 -30.96
CA ASP A 3 -2.30 -18.30 -29.69
C ASP A 3 -1.00 -17.64 -29.23
N ILE A 4 -0.17 -17.19 -30.18
CA ILE A 4 1.16 -16.66 -29.92
C ILE A 4 1.36 -15.32 -30.62
N PHE A 5 1.89 -14.34 -29.93
CA PHE A 5 2.39 -13.08 -30.46
C PHE A 5 3.93 -13.10 -30.43
N ILE A 6 4.60 -12.66 -31.50
CA ILE A 6 6.06 -12.56 -31.56
C ILE A 6 6.47 -11.09 -31.62
N SER A 7 7.19 -10.61 -30.58
CA SER A 7 7.79 -9.28 -30.49
C SER A 7 9.27 -9.32 -30.84
N TYR A 8 9.72 -8.46 -31.74
CA TYR A 8 11.09 -8.43 -32.22
C TYR A 8 11.51 -7.04 -32.75
N ALA A 9 12.80 -6.79 -32.86
CA ALA A 9 13.31 -5.60 -33.57
C ALA A 9 13.46 -5.89 -35.08
N ARG A 10 13.17 -4.92 -35.94
CA ARG A 10 13.22 -5.05 -37.40
C ARG A 10 14.44 -5.77 -37.98
N PRO A 11 15.70 -5.53 -37.47
CA PRO A 11 16.86 -6.28 -37.94
C PRO A 11 16.77 -7.81 -37.73
N ASN A 12 15.89 -8.25 -36.83
CA ASN A 12 15.71 -9.67 -36.47
C ASN A 12 14.52 -10.33 -37.18
N GLU A 13 13.90 -9.68 -38.16
CA GLU A 13 12.72 -10.15 -38.88
C GLU A 13 12.88 -11.59 -39.47
N ALA A 14 14.07 -11.90 -40.00
CA ALA A 14 14.34 -13.23 -40.56
C ALA A 14 14.26 -14.34 -39.49
N LEU A 15 14.82 -14.09 -38.29
CA LEU A 15 14.76 -15.03 -37.17
C LEU A 15 13.35 -15.09 -36.57
N ALA A 16 12.64 -13.96 -36.49
CA ALA A 16 11.25 -13.90 -36.06
C ALA A 16 10.34 -14.71 -37.01
N LYS A 17 10.62 -14.65 -38.33
CA LYS A 17 9.92 -15.47 -39.32
C LYS A 17 10.19 -16.96 -39.11
N GLN A 18 11.46 -17.35 -38.93
CA GLN A 18 11.83 -18.76 -38.70
C GLN A 18 11.16 -19.28 -37.40
N ALA A 19 11.18 -18.50 -36.33
CA ALA A 19 10.50 -18.84 -35.07
C ALA A 19 8.98 -19.01 -35.27
N GLY A 20 8.38 -18.07 -36.00
CA GLY A 20 6.96 -18.14 -36.34
C GLY A 20 6.60 -19.36 -37.17
N ASP A 21 7.43 -19.70 -38.16
CA ASP A 21 7.20 -20.86 -39.06
C ASP A 21 7.37 -22.18 -38.27
N ALA A 22 8.36 -22.26 -37.35
CA ALA A 22 8.53 -23.41 -36.47
C ALA A 22 7.32 -23.60 -35.53
N LEU A 23 6.81 -22.53 -34.93
CA LEU A 23 5.62 -22.58 -34.06
C LEU A 23 4.34 -22.91 -34.84
N ARG A 24 4.20 -22.42 -36.07
CA ARG A 24 3.08 -22.79 -36.96
C ARG A 24 3.15 -24.27 -37.37
N ALA A 25 4.36 -24.78 -37.65
CA ALA A 25 4.58 -26.20 -37.91
C ALA A 25 4.23 -27.09 -36.71
N ALA A 26 4.42 -26.57 -35.48
CA ALA A 26 3.97 -27.20 -34.24
C ALA A 26 2.46 -27.06 -33.98
N GLY A 27 1.70 -26.37 -34.88
CA GLY A 27 0.24 -26.27 -34.83
C GLY A 27 -0.33 -25.04 -34.13
N TYR A 28 0.49 -24.06 -33.73
CA TYR A 28 0.03 -22.83 -33.10
C TYR A 28 -0.42 -21.76 -34.12
N ALA A 29 -1.41 -20.96 -33.75
CA ALA A 29 -1.78 -19.76 -34.50
C ALA A 29 -0.86 -18.60 -34.06
N VAL A 30 0.09 -18.21 -34.94
CA VAL A 30 1.12 -17.21 -34.63
C VAL A 30 0.84 -15.91 -35.37
N TRP A 31 0.94 -14.78 -34.66
CA TRP A 31 0.84 -13.45 -35.22
C TRP A 31 2.17 -12.67 -35.04
N ARG A 32 2.50 -11.83 -36.03
CA ARG A 32 3.65 -10.94 -36.06
C ARG A 32 3.24 -9.57 -36.59
N ASP A 33 4.03 -8.52 -36.33
CA ASP A 33 3.74 -7.13 -36.69
C ASP A 33 3.73 -6.84 -38.21
N ASP A 34 4.28 -7.74 -39.04
CA ASP A 34 4.22 -7.66 -40.49
C ASP A 34 2.83 -8.00 -41.09
N GLU A 35 1.88 -8.47 -40.29
CA GLU A 35 0.51 -8.84 -40.66
C GLU A 35 -0.54 -7.74 -40.36
N LEU A 36 -0.12 -6.47 -40.26
CA LEU A 36 -0.98 -5.36 -39.87
C LEU A 36 -1.96 -4.91 -40.94
N PRO A 37 -3.26 -4.70 -40.63
CA PRO A 37 -4.21 -4.13 -41.55
C PRO A 37 -3.99 -2.64 -41.77
N ALA A 38 -3.93 -2.16 -43.00
CA ALA A 38 -3.58 -0.79 -43.41
C ALA A 38 -4.56 0.32 -42.99
N HIS A 39 -5.67 0.00 -42.29
CA HIS A 39 -6.76 0.93 -41.97
C HIS A 39 -6.97 1.18 -40.46
N ARG A 40 -6.12 0.63 -39.55
CA ARG A 40 -6.22 0.78 -38.10
C ARG A 40 -4.94 1.39 -37.51
N ALA A 41 -5.06 2.09 -36.40
CA ALA A 41 -3.91 2.62 -35.69
C ALA A 41 -3.02 1.48 -35.17
N TYR A 42 -1.72 1.63 -35.36
CA TYR A 42 -0.70 0.63 -35.01
C TYR A 42 -0.77 0.18 -33.53
N SER A 43 -0.88 1.16 -32.62
CA SER A 43 -0.94 0.93 -31.17
C SER A 43 -2.12 0.06 -30.75
N ASP A 44 -3.31 0.35 -31.29
CA ASP A 44 -4.55 -0.30 -30.86
C ASP A 44 -4.59 -1.78 -31.27
N VAL A 45 -4.05 -2.08 -32.46
CA VAL A 45 -4.01 -3.47 -32.97
C VAL A 45 -3.02 -4.31 -32.17
N ILE A 46 -1.85 -3.77 -31.84
CA ILE A 46 -0.83 -4.47 -31.07
C ILE A 46 -1.32 -4.74 -29.64
N GLU A 47 -1.91 -3.75 -28.98
CA GLU A 47 -2.45 -3.90 -27.63
C GLU A 47 -3.56 -4.98 -27.59
N GLU A 48 -4.47 -4.97 -28.56
CA GLU A 48 -5.51 -5.99 -28.71
C GLU A 48 -4.92 -7.40 -28.92
N ARG A 49 -3.84 -7.50 -29.73
CA ARG A 49 -3.18 -8.77 -30.02
C ARG A 49 -2.40 -9.33 -28.84
N ILE A 50 -1.69 -8.48 -28.09
CA ILE A 50 -0.96 -8.88 -26.87
C ILE A 50 -1.95 -9.35 -25.81
N LYS A 51 -3.04 -8.60 -25.57
CA LYS A 51 -4.09 -8.99 -24.60
C LYS A 51 -4.80 -10.28 -24.98
N GLY A 52 -4.91 -10.57 -26.28
CA GLY A 52 -5.58 -11.79 -26.79
C GLY A 52 -4.66 -12.98 -26.97
N ALA A 53 -3.34 -12.84 -26.86
CA ALA A 53 -2.38 -13.92 -27.04
C ALA A 53 -2.23 -14.73 -25.74
N LYS A 54 -2.16 -16.06 -25.87
CA LYS A 54 -1.89 -16.97 -24.75
C LYS A 54 -0.42 -16.96 -24.34
N ALA A 55 0.48 -16.69 -25.29
CA ALA A 55 1.90 -16.51 -25.06
C ALA A 55 2.45 -15.39 -25.96
N VAL A 56 3.40 -14.60 -25.42
CA VAL A 56 4.13 -13.56 -26.14
C VAL A 56 5.61 -13.92 -26.14
N LEU A 57 6.14 -14.27 -27.32
CA LEU A 57 7.55 -14.60 -27.50
C LEU A 57 8.34 -13.32 -27.82
N VAL A 58 9.19 -12.88 -26.94
CA VAL A 58 10.06 -11.71 -27.13
C VAL A 58 11.47 -12.13 -27.52
N LEU A 59 11.92 -11.66 -28.69
CA LEU A 59 13.23 -11.95 -29.25
C LEU A 59 14.21 -10.81 -28.90
N TRP A 60 15.03 -11.02 -27.88
CA TRP A 60 16.02 -10.04 -27.44
C TRP A 60 17.26 -10.09 -28.32
N SER A 61 17.71 -8.92 -28.74
CA SER A 61 18.98 -8.65 -29.41
C SER A 61 19.47 -7.27 -28.97
N ASN A 62 20.68 -6.89 -29.34
CA ASN A 62 21.20 -5.55 -29.06
C ASN A 62 20.30 -4.43 -29.61
N ASP A 63 19.58 -4.68 -30.71
CA ASP A 63 18.59 -3.74 -31.25
C ASP A 63 17.25 -3.79 -30.51
N ALA A 64 16.79 -4.97 -30.10
CA ALA A 64 15.56 -5.15 -29.35
C ALA A 64 15.65 -4.52 -27.95
N VAL A 65 16.81 -4.64 -27.28
CA VAL A 65 17.08 -4.01 -25.97
C VAL A 65 16.95 -2.48 -26.03
N LYS A 66 17.28 -1.86 -27.17
CA LYS A 66 17.19 -0.41 -27.38
C LYS A 66 15.80 0.04 -27.86
N SER A 67 14.98 -0.87 -28.38
CA SER A 67 13.68 -0.58 -28.93
C SER A 67 12.66 -0.29 -27.80
N GLN A 68 12.11 0.92 -27.79
CA GLN A 68 11.03 1.28 -26.87
C GLN A 68 9.77 0.44 -27.08
N TRP A 69 9.47 0.05 -28.32
CA TRP A 69 8.32 -0.77 -28.69
C TRP A 69 8.45 -2.19 -28.16
N VAL A 70 9.55 -2.87 -28.45
CA VAL A 70 9.78 -4.24 -27.95
C VAL A 70 9.74 -4.28 -26.42
N ARG A 71 10.27 -3.24 -25.75
CA ARG A 71 10.24 -3.14 -24.29
C ARG A 71 8.82 -2.95 -23.77
N ALA A 72 8.00 -2.12 -24.41
CA ALA A 72 6.61 -1.90 -24.01
C ALA A 72 5.75 -3.16 -24.22
N GLU A 73 5.96 -3.88 -25.34
CA GLU A 73 5.29 -5.16 -25.63
C GLU A 73 5.71 -6.25 -24.63
N ALA A 74 6.98 -6.32 -24.29
CA ALA A 74 7.50 -7.24 -23.28
C ALA A 74 6.94 -6.93 -21.89
N ASP A 75 6.75 -5.65 -21.55
CA ASP A 75 6.21 -5.23 -20.26
C ASP A 75 4.72 -5.59 -20.14
N ALA A 76 3.94 -5.32 -21.17
CA ALA A 76 2.54 -5.75 -21.25
C ALA A 76 2.40 -7.27 -21.13
N ALA A 77 3.27 -8.04 -21.79
CA ALA A 77 3.29 -9.49 -21.69
C ALA A 77 3.70 -10.00 -20.29
N ARG A 78 4.63 -9.29 -19.64
CA ARG A 78 5.05 -9.59 -18.27
C ARG A 78 3.91 -9.39 -17.28
N GLU A 79 3.18 -8.28 -17.39
CA GLU A 79 2.02 -7.98 -16.54
C GLU A 79 0.89 -9.02 -16.72
N LEU A 80 0.68 -9.51 -17.94
CA LEU A 80 -0.30 -10.54 -18.24
C LEU A 80 0.17 -11.96 -17.89
N GLY A 81 1.43 -12.14 -17.50
CA GLY A 81 2.00 -13.46 -17.21
C GLY A 81 2.18 -14.36 -18.43
N THR A 82 2.20 -13.78 -19.64
CA THR A 82 2.29 -14.50 -20.94
C THR A 82 3.68 -14.41 -21.58
N LEU A 83 4.66 -13.79 -20.91
CA LEU A 83 5.99 -13.52 -21.45
C LEU A 83 6.84 -14.79 -21.56
N VAL A 84 7.30 -15.09 -22.78
CA VAL A 84 8.39 -16.04 -23.08
C VAL A 84 9.50 -15.26 -23.76
N GLN A 85 10.75 -15.38 -23.28
CA GLN A 85 11.84 -14.56 -23.81
C GLN A 85 13.05 -15.38 -24.22
N VAL A 86 13.70 -14.92 -25.29
CA VAL A 86 14.90 -15.54 -25.84
C VAL A 86 15.95 -14.47 -26.18
N SER A 87 17.22 -14.81 -26.06
CA SER A 87 18.35 -14.03 -26.55
C SER A 87 18.86 -14.59 -27.86
N LEU A 88 18.97 -13.73 -28.90
CA LEU A 88 19.41 -14.11 -30.23
C LEU A 88 20.93 -13.95 -30.44
N ASP A 89 21.56 -13.06 -29.70
CA ASP A 89 22.96 -12.63 -29.88
C ASP A 89 23.75 -12.59 -28.56
N GLY A 90 23.24 -13.21 -27.50
CA GLY A 90 23.82 -13.17 -26.17
C GLY A 90 23.51 -11.90 -25.38
N SER A 91 22.73 -10.96 -25.93
CA SER A 91 22.27 -9.76 -25.21
C SER A 91 21.38 -10.16 -24.05
N LEU A 92 21.64 -9.60 -22.87
CA LEU A 92 20.78 -9.78 -21.70
C LEU A 92 19.53 -8.91 -21.82
N PRO A 93 18.34 -9.45 -21.49
CA PRO A 93 17.14 -8.63 -21.38
C PRO A 93 17.37 -7.45 -20.45
N PRO A 94 16.84 -6.24 -20.77
CA PRO A 94 16.97 -5.08 -19.87
C PRO A 94 16.15 -5.28 -18.60
N MET A 95 16.41 -4.47 -17.55
CA MET A 95 15.52 -4.45 -16.39
C MET A 95 14.11 -3.95 -16.80
N PRO A 96 13.03 -4.55 -16.27
CA PRO A 96 12.97 -5.60 -15.26
C PRO A 96 13.01 -7.06 -15.79
N PHE A 97 13.13 -7.26 -17.11
CA PHE A 97 13.01 -8.57 -17.76
C PHE A 97 14.17 -9.53 -17.48
N ASN A 98 15.33 -9.01 -17.08
CA ASN A 98 16.51 -9.80 -16.70
C ASN A 98 16.32 -10.69 -15.46
N GLN A 99 15.22 -10.50 -14.73
CA GLN A 99 14.84 -11.32 -13.58
C GLN A 99 14.02 -12.56 -13.98
N ILE A 100 13.59 -12.64 -15.25
CA ILE A 100 12.82 -13.76 -15.79
C ILE A 100 13.76 -14.60 -16.67
N GLN A 101 13.60 -15.93 -16.61
CA GLN A 101 14.45 -16.83 -17.40
C GLN A 101 14.36 -16.51 -18.89
N CYS A 102 15.52 -16.37 -19.54
CA CYS A 102 15.68 -16.14 -20.96
C CYS A 102 16.34 -17.37 -21.60
N ALA A 103 15.74 -17.94 -22.63
CA ALA A 103 16.35 -19.02 -23.37
C ALA A 103 17.45 -18.45 -24.30
N ASP A 104 18.52 -19.21 -24.51
CA ASP A 104 19.59 -18.82 -25.42
C ASP A 104 19.38 -19.46 -26.80
N LEU A 105 19.29 -18.61 -27.83
CA LEU A 105 19.21 -18.97 -29.23
C LEU A 105 20.35 -18.35 -30.05
N PHE A 106 21.50 -18.11 -29.43
CA PHE A 106 22.66 -17.56 -30.14
C PHE A 106 23.12 -18.51 -31.26
N GLY A 107 23.12 -18.00 -32.49
CA GLY A 107 23.48 -18.75 -33.67
C GLY A 107 22.39 -19.74 -34.15
N TRP A 108 21.19 -19.69 -33.63
CA TRP A 108 20.09 -20.55 -34.07
C TRP A 108 19.70 -20.31 -35.53
N THR A 109 19.58 -21.40 -36.28
CA THR A 109 19.30 -21.39 -37.73
C THR A 109 17.96 -22.01 -38.11
N GLY A 110 17.05 -22.16 -37.13
CA GLY A 110 15.73 -22.78 -37.35
C GLY A 110 15.63 -24.24 -36.92
N ASP A 111 16.70 -24.83 -36.37
CA ASP A 111 16.66 -26.21 -35.86
C ASP A 111 15.83 -26.30 -34.57
N THR A 112 14.69 -26.97 -34.66
CA THR A 112 13.79 -27.21 -33.52
C THR A 112 14.34 -28.24 -32.51
N GLY A 113 15.38 -28.98 -32.89
CA GLY A 113 16.08 -29.93 -32.02
C GLY A 113 17.02 -29.29 -31.01
N GLU A 114 17.35 -28.00 -31.15
CA GLU A 114 18.27 -27.31 -30.25
C GLU A 114 17.73 -27.14 -28.84
N PRO A 115 18.58 -27.27 -27.79
CA PRO A 115 18.15 -27.16 -26.40
C PRO A 115 17.49 -25.82 -26.04
N GLY A 116 17.94 -24.71 -26.66
CA GLY A 116 17.37 -23.37 -26.48
C GLY A 116 15.93 -23.30 -27.00
N TRP A 117 15.69 -23.83 -28.21
CA TRP A 117 14.37 -23.86 -28.81
C TRP A 117 13.40 -24.78 -28.09
N ARG A 118 13.84 -25.93 -27.60
CA ARG A 118 13.01 -26.83 -26.79
C ARG A 118 12.50 -26.19 -25.52
N LYS A 119 13.31 -25.29 -24.88
CA LYS A 119 12.85 -24.50 -23.73
C LYS A 119 11.73 -23.52 -24.13
N VAL A 120 11.85 -22.90 -25.30
CA VAL A 120 10.81 -22.01 -25.87
C VAL A 120 9.52 -22.78 -26.08
N GLU A 121 9.59 -23.93 -26.81
CA GLU A 121 8.42 -24.77 -27.05
C GLU A 121 7.76 -25.26 -25.77
N SER A 122 8.54 -25.71 -24.80
CA SER A 122 8.03 -26.13 -23.48
C SER A 122 7.33 -24.99 -22.75
N SER A 123 7.90 -23.77 -22.77
CA SER A 123 7.29 -22.60 -22.16
C SER A 123 6.00 -22.18 -22.84
N ILE A 124 5.99 -22.20 -24.19
CA ILE A 124 4.80 -21.89 -24.99
C ILE A 124 3.73 -22.96 -24.79
N ALA A 125 4.08 -24.25 -24.78
CA ALA A 125 3.13 -25.34 -24.52
C ALA A 125 2.51 -25.22 -23.12
N THR A 126 3.25 -24.71 -22.13
CA THR A 126 2.75 -24.46 -20.79
C THR A 126 1.71 -23.34 -20.77
N LEU A 127 1.90 -22.28 -21.55
CA LEU A 127 1.02 -21.11 -21.58
C LEU A 127 -0.15 -21.26 -22.57
N ALA A 128 0.11 -21.79 -23.78
CA ALA A 128 -0.86 -21.87 -24.87
C ALA A 128 -1.55 -23.23 -25.00
N GLY A 129 -1.05 -24.28 -24.33
CA GLY A 129 -1.48 -25.67 -24.51
C GLY A 129 -0.81 -26.31 -25.74
N THR A 130 -0.84 -27.65 -25.84
CA THR A 130 -0.29 -28.39 -27.00
C THR A 130 -1.36 -28.49 -28.09
N PRO A 131 -1.10 -28.06 -29.34
CA PRO A 131 -2.08 -28.15 -30.43
C PRO A 131 -2.45 -29.60 -30.74
N GLY A 132 -3.76 -29.91 -30.87
CA GLY A 132 -4.25 -31.24 -31.28
C GLY A 132 -4.56 -32.21 -30.12
N ALA A 133 -4.39 -31.86 -28.87
CA ALA A 133 -4.90 -32.64 -27.76
C ALA A 133 -6.43 -32.44 -27.64
N SER A 134 -7.20 -33.49 -27.91
CA SER A 134 -8.64 -33.52 -27.68
C SER A 134 -8.91 -33.41 -26.15
N ALA A 135 -10.00 -32.73 -25.81
CA ALA A 135 -10.38 -32.31 -24.46
C ALA A 135 -10.74 -33.44 -23.46
N ASP A 136 -10.42 -34.71 -23.78
CA ASP A 136 -10.93 -35.86 -22.99
C ASP A 136 -9.90 -36.78 -22.32
N ASP A 137 -8.60 -36.49 -22.40
CA ASP A 137 -7.59 -37.43 -21.84
C ASP A 137 -6.40 -36.72 -21.16
N THR A 138 -6.62 -35.62 -20.46
CA THR A 138 -5.62 -35.08 -19.54
C THR A 138 -6.25 -35.01 -18.15
N PRO A 139 -5.63 -35.60 -17.10
CA PRO A 139 -6.06 -35.27 -15.76
C PRO A 139 -5.93 -33.74 -15.62
N SER A 140 -7.02 -33.08 -15.37
CA SER A 140 -7.11 -31.63 -15.25
C SER A 140 -6.09 -31.14 -14.22
N ARG A 141 -4.89 -30.82 -14.70
CA ARG A 141 -4.00 -29.94 -13.97
C ARG A 141 -4.60 -28.56 -14.16
N GLU A 142 -5.51 -28.19 -13.27
CA GLU A 142 -5.92 -26.81 -13.10
C GLU A 142 -4.66 -25.92 -13.21
N PRO A 143 -4.71 -24.79 -13.93
CA PRO A 143 -3.61 -23.83 -13.90
C PRO A 143 -3.32 -23.64 -12.41
N ALA A 144 -2.05 -23.75 -12.02
CA ALA A 144 -1.67 -23.68 -10.61
C ALA A 144 -2.31 -22.40 -10.06
N ARG A 145 -3.45 -22.54 -9.40
CA ARG A 145 -4.17 -21.41 -8.77
C ARG A 145 -3.15 -20.78 -7.86
N ARG A 146 -2.80 -19.52 -8.11
CA ARG A 146 -2.00 -18.74 -7.18
C ARG A 146 -2.64 -18.95 -5.82
N VAL A 147 -1.87 -19.43 -4.86
CA VAL A 147 -2.37 -19.62 -3.51
C VAL A 147 -2.52 -18.24 -2.88
N VAL A 148 -3.77 -17.83 -2.68
CA VAL A 148 -4.11 -16.55 -2.07
C VAL A 148 -4.60 -16.83 -0.65
N ILE A 149 -3.89 -16.33 0.36
CA ILE A 149 -4.21 -16.56 1.77
C ILE A 149 -4.76 -15.29 2.40
N CYS A 150 -5.92 -15.41 3.06
CA CYS A 150 -6.44 -14.43 3.98
C CYS A 150 -6.11 -14.86 5.41
N VAL A 151 -5.27 -14.11 6.10
CA VAL A 151 -4.96 -14.32 7.53
C VAL A 151 -5.91 -13.46 8.35
N LEU A 152 -6.91 -14.08 8.96
CA LEU A 152 -7.84 -13.37 9.84
C LEU A 152 -7.18 -12.98 11.16
N PRO A 153 -7.56 -11.86 11.77
CA PRO A 153 -7.10 -11.50 13.10
C PRO A 153 -7.39 -12.62 14.10
N PHE A 154 -6.37 -13.05 14.83
CA PHE A 154 -6.51 -14.10 15.82
C PHE A 154 -7.34 -13.61 17.01
N ILE A 155 -8.25 -14.45 17.47
CA ILE A 155 -9.17 -14.11 18.55
C ILE A 155 -8.42 -14.11 19.88
N ASN A 156 -8.54 -13.03 20.65
CA ASN A 156 -8.01 -12.97 21.99
C ASN A 156 -8.88 -13.81 22.97
N MET A 157 -8.29 -14.87 23.49
CA MET A 157 -8.91 -15.79 24.45
C MET A 157 -8.31 -15.65 25.86
N SER A 158 -7.59 -14.55 26.14
CA SER A 158 -6.90 -14.32 27.42
C SER A 158 -7.85 -13.92 28.55
N GLY A 159 -9.09 -13.52 28.23
CA GLY A 159 -10.05 -13.01 29.23
C GLY A 159 -9.79 -11.56 29.66
N ASP A 160 -8.84 -10.90 29.04
CA ASP A 160 -8.44 -9.50 29.24
C ASP A 160 -8.42 -8.79 27.89
N SER A 161 -9.31 -7.82 27.69
CA SER A 161 -9.40 -7.04 26.44
C SER A 161 -8.14 -6.21 26.17
N GLU A 162 -7.38 -5.87 27.22
CA GLU A 162 -6.12 -5.16 27.08
C GLU A 162 -5.03 -5.99 26.39
N GLN A 163 -5.22 -7.31 26.21
CA GLN A 163 -4.32 -8.20 25.47
C GLN A 163 -4.67 -8.33 23.97
N GLU A 164 -5.66 -7.60 23.48
CA GLU A 164 -6.09 -7.64 22.07
C GLU A 164 -4.94 -7.28 21.11
N TYR A 165 -4.15 -6.26 21.46
CA TYR A 165 -2.98 -5.84 20.66
C TYR A 165 -1.96 -6.97 20.43
N PHE A 166 -1.84 -7.89 21.38
CA PHE A 166 -0.90 -9.00 21.27
C PHE A 166 -1.39 -10.04 20.26
N SER A 167 -2.68 -10.35 20.25
CA SER A 167 -3.29 -11.25 19.27
C SER A 167 -3.24 -10.66 17.86
N ASP A 168 -3.48 -9.36 17.74
CA ASP A 168 -3.38 -8.61 16.49
C ASP A 168 -1.95 -8.62 15.96
N GLY A 169 -0.96 -8.34 16.83
CA GLY A 169 0.45 -8.33 16.45
C GLY A 169 0.94 -9.69 15.92
N ILE A 170 0.53 -10.79 16.55
CA ILE A 170 0.85 -12.14 16.05
C ILE A 170 0.28 -12.36 14.64
N SER A 171 -0.97 -11.93 14.40
CA SER A 171 -1.59 -12.05 13.09
C SER A 171 -0.86 -11.21 12.03
N GLU A 172 -0.44 -10.00 12.41
CA GLU A 172 0.34 -9.07 11.57
C GLU A 172 1.71 -9.65 11.19
N ASP A 173 2.40 -10.24 12.16
CA ASP A 173 3.71 -10.89 11.92
C ASP A 173 3.58 -12.09 10.98
N ILE A 174 2.54 -12.91 11.14
CA ILE A 174 2.28 -14.04 10.24
C ILE A 174 1.98 -13.55 8.82
N ILE A 175 1.19 -12.48 8.65
CA ILE A 175 0.96 -11.82 7.36
C ILE A 175 2.28 -11.41 6.73
N THR A 176 3.11 -10.71 7.51
CA THR A 176 4.42 -10.22 7.06
C THR A 176 5.35 -11.36 6.65
N ASP A 177 5.43 -12.42 7.44
CA ASP A 177 6.27 -13.56 7.15
C ASP A 177 5.83 -14.32 5.88
N LEU A 178 4.53 -14.55 5.74
CA LEU A 178 3.99 -15.22 4.56
C LEU A 178 4.13 -14.38 3.29
N SER A 179 4.12 -13.05 3.40
CA SER A 179 4.34 -12.13 2.27
C SER A 179 5.77 -12.21 1.69
N LYS A 180 6.73 -12.70 2.47
CA LYS A 180 8.11 -12.94 2.01
C LYS A 180 8.24 -14.19 1.13
N VAL A 181 7.18 -14.98 0.97
CA VAL A 181 7.16 -16.23 0.21
C VAL A 181 6.61 -15.96 -1.19
N SER A 182 7.48 -15.99 -2.20
CA SER A 182 7.14 -15.62 -3.59
C SER A 182 6.05 -16.48 -4.24
N ALA A 183 5.84 -17.71 -3.75
CA ALA A 183 4.80 -18.62 -4.21
C ALA A 183 3.40 -18.31 -3.65
N LEU A 184 3.30 -17.37 -2.69
CA LEU A 184 2.05 -16.97 -2.05
C LEU A 184 1.63 -15.56 -2.50
N THR A 185 0.33 -15.33 -2.48
CA THR A 185 -0.25 -13.99 -2.48
C THR A 185 -0.99 -13.84 -1.15
N ILE A 186 -0.67 -12.82 -0.39
CA ILE A 186 -1.30 -12.60 0.91
C ILE A 186 -2.26 -11.43 0.80
N ILE A 187 -3.50 -11.64 1.26
CA ILE A 187 -4.47 -10.54 1.36
C ILE A 187 -3.97 -9.59 2.43
N GLY A 188 -3.89 -8.32 2.04
CA GLY A 188 -3.34 -7.27 2.90
C GLY A 188 -4.01 -7.25 4.28
N ARG A 189 -3.22 -6.92 5.31
CA ARG A 189 -3.61 -6.86 6.72
C ARG A 189 -4.99 -6.19 6.91
N ASN A 190 -5.19 -5.06 6.28
CA ASN A 190 -6.35 -4.23 6.54
C ASN A 190 -7.64 -4.83 5.99
N THR A 191 -7.59 -5.47 4.82
CA THR A 191 -8.73 -6.25 4.28
C THR A 191 -9.09 -7.40 5.22
N ALA A 192 -8.08 -8.11 5.74
CA ALA A 192 -8.28 -9.19 6.70
C ALA A 192 -8.83 -8.66 8.04
N PHE A 193 -8.30 -7.55 8.55
CA PHE A 193 -8.70 -6.95 9.82
C PHE A 193 -10.09 -6.28 9.76
N ALA A 194 -10.56 -5.85 8.59
CA ALA A 194 -11.93 -5.40 8.39
C ALA A 194 -12.98 -6.50 8.67
N LEU A 195 -12.56 -7.77 8.70
CA LEU A 195 -13.40 -8.92 9.04
C LEU A 195 -13.38 -9.26 10.54
N LYS A 196 -12.60 -8.56 11.35
CA LYS A 196 -12.48 -8.80 12.78
C LYS A 196 -13.84 -8.74 13.48
N GLY A 197 -14.17 -9.81 14.22
CA GLY A 197 -15.43 -9.92 14.96
C GLY A 197 -16.69 -10.11 14.10
N LYS A 198 -16.56 -10.26 12.78
CA LYS A 198 -17.66 -10.53 11.86
C LYS A 198 -17.72 -12.03 11.52
N PRO A 199 -18.93 -12.57 11.26
CA PRO A 199 -19.05 -13.91 10.68
C PRO A 199 -18.39 -13.94 9.30
N VAL A 200 -17.47 -14.88 9.10
CA VAL A 200 -16.73 -15.00 7.84
C VAL A 200 -17.43 -15.99 6.92
N ASN A 201 -17.77 -15.54 5.71
CA ASN A 201 -18.32 -16.40 4.66
C ASN A 201 -17.21 -16.76 3.66
N LEU A 202 -16.78 -18.03 3.66
CA LEU A 202 -15.70 -18.52 2.80
C LEU A 202 -16.00 -18.32 1.31
N THR A 203 -17.27 -18.42 0.90
CA THR A 203 -17.67 -18.23 -0.50
C THR A 203 -17.52 -16.77 -0.92
N GLU A 204 -17.84 -15.84 -0.04
CA GLU A 204 -17.65 -14.40 -0.29
C GLU A 204 -16.17 -14.06 -0.36
N LEU A 205 -15.36 -14.54 0.58
CA LEU A 205 -13.90 -14.34 0.56
C LEU A 205 -13.22 -14.94 -0.68
N SER A 206 -13.78 -16.02 -1.23
CA SER A 206 -13.27 -16.61 -2.47
C SER A 206 -13.60 -15.79 -3.71
N ARG A 207 -14.67 -14.99 -3.67
CA ARG A 207 -15.07 -14.09 -4.77
C ARG A 207 -14.38 -12.75 -4.70
N ASP A 208 -14.39 -12.16 -3.54
CA ASP A 208 -13.83 -10.86 -3.22
C ASP A 208 -13.29 -10.92 -1.77
N PRO A 209 -12.00 -10.80 -1.54
CA PRO A 209 -10.87 -10.45 -2.43
C PRO A 209 -10.18 -11.64 -3.16
N GLY A 210 -10.84 -12.76 -3.37
CA GLY A 210 -10.29 -13.88 -4.15
C GLY A 210 -9.42 -14.86 -3.36
N ALA A 211 -9.66 -14.99 -2.03
CA ALA A 211 -8.93 -15.91 -1.18
C ALA A 211 -9.14 -17.37 -1.59
N THR A 212 -8.05 -18.12 -1.73
CA THR A 212 -8.13 -19.58 -1.90
C THR A 212 -8.12 -20.30 -0.57
N HIS A 213 -7.46 -19.73 0.44
CA HIS A 213 -7.34 -20.26 1.79
C HIS A 213 -7.57 -19.16 2.83
N VAL A 214 -8.11 -19.54 3.97
CA VAL A 214 -8.25 -18.69 5.14
C VAL A 214 -7.46 -19.29 6.29
N LEU A 215 -6.59 -18.50 6.91
CA LEU A 215 -5.94 -18.81 8.16
C LEU A 215 -6.69 -18.09 9.28
N GLU A 216 -7.11 -18.84 10.27
CA GLU A 216 -7.76 -18.31 11.47
C GLU A 216 -7.14 -18.91 12.72
N GLY A 217 -7.29 -18.24 13.85
CA GLY A 217 -6.71 -18.74 15.07
C GLY A 217 -7.16 -17.99 16.32
N SER A 218 -6.60 -18.42 17.44
CA SER A 218 -6.83 -17.77 18.73
C SER A 218 -5.53 -17.72 19.54
N VAL A 219 -5.39 -16.66 20.34
CA VAL A 219 -4.27 -16.46 21.24
C VAL A 219 -4.78 -16.36 22.67
N ARG A 220 -4.17 -17.10 23.58
CA ARG A 220 -4.41 -17.02 25.02
C ARG A 220 -3.09 -16.78 25.73
N LYS A 221 -2.92 -15.59 26.28
CA LYS A 221 -1.78 -15.23 27.13
C LYS A 221 -2.19 -15.31 28.60
N ALA A 222 -1.41 -16.00 29.41
CA ALA A 222 -1.63 -16.14 30.85
C ALA A 222 -0.28 -16.06 31.57
N GLY A 223 0.02 -14.90 32.11
CA GLY A 223 1.34 -14.61 32.70
C GLY A 223 2.47 -14.80 31.68
N ALA A 224 3.44 -15.67 31.99
CA ALA A 224 4.58 -15.99 31.14
C ALA A 224 4.27 -17.05 30.05
N ARG A 225 3.05 -17.60 29.99
CA ARG A 225 2.69 -18.63 29.02
C ARG A 225 1.77 -18.09 27.93
N VAL A 226 1.98 -18.59 26.70
CA VAL A 226 1.14 -18.31 25.55
C VAL A 226 0.66 -19.61 24.91
N ARG A 227 -0.62 -19.66 24.56
CA ARG A 227 -1.20 -20.72 23.76
C ARG A 227 -1.78 -20.12 22.49
N ILE A 228 -1.35 -20.63 21.35
CA ILE A 228 -1.83 -20.25 20.03
C ILE A 228 -2.45 -21.49 19.39
N ASN A 229 -3.70 -21.38 18.94
CA ASN A 229 -4.30 -22.34 18.03
C ASN A 229 -4.37 -21.65 16.66
N ALA A 230 -3.98 -22.36 15.61
CA ALA A 230 -4.08 -21.85 14.24
C ALA A 230 -4.60 -22.97 13.34
N GLN A 231 -5.46 -22.61 12.39
CA GLN A 231 -6.01 -23.54 11.41
C GLN A 231 -6.19 -22.87 10.07
N MET A 232 -5.99 -23.63 9.01
CA MET A 232 -6.12 -23.18 7.63
C MET A 232 -7.21 -23.98 6.92
N THR A 233 -8.13 -23.28 6.29
CA THR A 233 -9.28 -23.84 5.58
C THR A 233 -9.22 -23.44 4.10
N GLU A 234 -9.45 -24.38 3.19
CA GLU A 234 -9.61 -24.11 1.77
C GLU A 234 -11.00 -23.50 1.51
N CYS A 235 -11.07 -22.32 0.89
CA CYS A 235 -12.33 -21.60 0.70
C CYS A 235 -13.31 -22.31 -0.23
N ALA A 236 -12.81 -23.01 -1.26
CA ALA A 236 -13.63 -23.67 -2.29
C ALA A 236 -14.38 -24.89 -1.73
N SER A 237 -13.70 -25.70 -0.90
CA SER A 237 -14.25 -26.95 -0.35
C SER A 237 -14.79 -26.82 1.07
N GLY A 238 -14.36 -25.77 1.79
CA GLY A 238 -14.58 -25.63 3.21
C GLY A 238 -13.82 -26.65 4.07
N HIS A 239 -12.90 -27.40 3.47
CA HIS A 239 -12.11 -28.39 4.20
C HIS A 239 -10.92 -27.74 4.92
N GLN A 240 -10.72 -28.17 6.17
CA GLN A 240 -9.53 -27.80 6.93
C GLN A 240 -8.32 -28.53 6.37
N VAL A 241 -7.34 -27.75 5.87
CA VAL A 241 -6.10 -28.28 5.26
C VAL A 241 -5.00 -28.50 6.29
N TRP A 242 -5.03 -27.71 7.36
CA TRP A 242 -4.06 -27.77 8.44
C TRP A 242 -4.65 -27.18 9.73
N ALA A 243 -4.24 -27.72 10.88
CA ALA A 243 -4.43 -27.12 12.18
C ALA A 243 -3.35 -27.59 13.15
N ASP A 244 -2.94 -26.70 14.03
CA ASP A 244 -1.99 -27.03 15.08
C ASP A 244 -2.21 -26.15 16.33
N ARG A 245 -1.60 -26.58 17.44
CA ARG A 245 -1.66 -25.89 18.71
C ARG A 245 -0.28 -25.78 19.34
N TYR A 246 0.09 -24.57 19.65
CA TYR A 246 1.36 -24.21 20.29
C TYR A 246 1.07 -23.78 21.73
N ASP A 247 1.73 -24.41 22.70
CA ASP A 247 1.64 -24.09 24.13
C ASP A 247 3.07 -24.01 24.68
N ARG A 248 3.58 -22.79 24.84
CA ARG A 248 4.99 -22.48 25.14
C ARG A 248 5.09 -21.34 26.13
N ASP A 249 6.32 -21.08 26.58
CA ASP A 249 6.64 -19.88 27.31
C ASP A 249 6.64 -18.66 26.36
N LEU A 250 6.31 -17.48 26.87
CA LEU A 250 6.23 -16.24 26.08
C LEU A 250 7.59 -15.87 25.47
N THR A 251 8.69 -16.30 26.08
CA THR A 251 10.04 -16.15 25.52
C THR A 251 10.23 -16.84 24.18
N ASP A 252 9.41 -17.85 23.88
CA ASP A 252 9.50 -18.65 22.65
C ASP A 252 8.56 -18.12 21.56
N ILE A 253 7.94 -16.94 21.76
CA ILE A 253 6.89 -16.42 20.84
C ILE A 253 7.38 -16.34 19.40
N PHE A 254 8.60 -15.90 19.19
CA PHE A 254 9.18 -15.78 17.85
C PHE A 254 9.39 -17.16 17.19
N ALA A 255 9.84 -18.14 17.95
CA ALA A 255 9.95 -19.52 17.44
C ALA A 255 8.60 -20.08 17.04
N ILE A 256 7.53 -19.77 17.78
CA ILE A 256 6.16 -20.20 17.46
C ILE A 256 5.69 -19.55 16.16
N GLN A 257 5.92 -18.26 15.96
CA GLN A 257 5.56 -17.55 14.72
C GLN A 257 6.27 -18.17 13.51
N ASP A 258 7.57 -18.44 13.62
CA ASP A 258 8.36 -19.12 12.59
C ASP A 258 7.82 -20.53 12.29
N GLU A 259 7.49 -21.30 13.34
CA GLU A 259 6.92 -22.64 13.20
C GLU A 259 5.57 -22.59 12.46
N ILE A 260 4.69 -21.63 12.81
CA ILE A 260 3.39 -21.43 12.14
C ILE A 260 3.59 -21.10 10.67
N SER A 261 4.42 -20.11 10.35
CA SER A 261 4.65 -19.67 8.97
C SER A 261 5.24 -20.80 8.11
N LYS A 262 6.22 -21.54 8.63
CA LYS A 262 6.81 -22.70 7.95
C LYS A 262 5.81 -23.87 7.79
N ALA A 263 4.98 -24.12 8.80
CA ALA A 263 3.97 -25.18 8.76
C ALA A 263 2.88 -24.89 7.71
N ILE A 264 2.45 -23.64 7.58
CA ILE A 264 1.50 -23.19 6.54
C ILE A 264 2.06 -23.46 5.15
N VAL A 265 3.30 -23.04 4.88
CA VAL A 265 3.95 -23.27 3.58
C VAL A 265 4.08 -24.77 3.29
N GLY A 266 4.44 -25.57 4.32
CA GLY A 266 4.53 -27.03 4.22
C GLY A 266 3.18 -27.69 3.94
N ALA A 267 2.10 -27.25 4.58
CA ALA A 267 0.74 -27.76 4.39
C ALA A 267 0.23 -27.51 2.96
N LEU A 268 0.63 -26.39 2.35
CA LEU A 268 0.36 -26.03 0.95
C LEU A 268 1.28 -26.77 -0.04
N LYS A 269 2.17 -27.62 0.44
CA LYS A 269 3.18 -28.35 -0.37
C LYS A 269 4.08 -27.43 -1.20
N LEU A 270 4.29 -26.21 -0.72
CA LEU A 270 5.19 -25.25 -1.31
C LEU A 270 6.60 -25.45 -0.75
N LYS A 271 7.60 -25.09 -1.55
CA LYS A 271 9.01 -25.19 -1.16
C LYS A 271 9.56 -23.80 -0.89
N LEU A 272 9.95 -23.52 0.34
CA LEU A 272 10.65 -22.28 0.71
C LEU A 272 12.04 -22.24 0.05
N LEU A 273 12.36 -21.13 -0.58
CA LEU A 273 13.71 -20.83 -1.01
C LEU A 273 14.62 -20.54 0.21
N PRO A 274 15.93 -20.81 0.13
CA PRO A 274 16.84 -20.51 1.25
C PRO A 274 16.79 -19.03 1.70
N GLN A 275 16.60 -18.12 0.77
CA GLN A 275 16.49 -16.68 1.05
C GLN A 275 15.18 -16.35 1.78
N GLU A 276 14.05 -16.92 1.35
CA GLU A 276 12.74 -16.76 1.99
C GLU A 276 12.75 -17.30 3.43
N LYS A 277 13.35 -18.49 3.61
CA LYS A 277 13.52 -19.07 4.94
C LYS A 277 14.31 -18.14 5.85
N LYS A 278 15.44 -17.60 5.35
CA LYS A 278 16.25 -16.64 6.09
C LYS A 278 15.47 -15.36 6.40
N ALA A 279 14.69 -14.86 5.44
CA ALA A 279 13.87 -13.64 5.61
C ALA A 279 12.79 -13.84 6.68
N ILE A 280 12.12 -15.01 6.75
CA ILE A 280 11.16 -15.33 7.81
C ILE A 280 11.86 -15.38 9.19
N GLU A 281 13.06 -15.95 9.26
CA GLU A 281 13.85 -16.06 10.49
C GLU A 281 14.48 -14.74 10.94
N GLN A 282 14.55 -13.71 10.08
CA GLN A 282 15.03 -12.39 10.44
C GLN A 282 13.92 -11.61 11.18
N ARG A 283 14.09 -11.47 12.49
CA ARG A 283 13.21 -10.73 13.38
C ARG A 283 13.76 -9.34 13.67
N GLY A 284 12.86 -8.38 13.86
CA GLY A 284 13.26 -7.02 14.25
C GLY A 284 13.89 -6.97 15.63
N THR A 285 13.50 -7.88 16.54
CA THR A 285 14.03 -8.00 17.91
C THR A 285 14.01 -9.45 18.37
N SER A 286 14.90 -9.79 19.28
CA SER A 286 14.86 -11.06 20.03
C SER A 286 14.26 -10.93 21.44
N SER A 287 13.89 -9.71 21.85
CA SER A 287 13.35 -9.42 23.18
C SER A 287 11.82 -9.40 23.18
N PRO A 288 11.13 -10.31 23.89
CA PRO A 288 9.68 -10.29 24.03
C PRO A 288 9.17 -9.01 24.72
N ASP A 289 9.95 -8.40 25.60
CA ASP A 289 9.58 -7.17 26.27
C ASP A 289 9.63 -5.97 25.31
N ALA A 290 10.70 -5.87 24.50
CA ALA A 290 10.80 -4.87 23.44
C ALA A 290 9.66 -5.02 22.42
N TYR A 291 9.36 -6.26 22.02
CA TYR A 291 8.26 -6.59 21.12
C TYR A 291 6.90 -6.16 21.68
N ASN A 292 6.58 -6.50 22.93
CA ASN A 292 5.33 -6.08 23.59
C ASN A 292 5.19 -4.55 23.61
N LEU A 293 6.25 -3.83 23.97
CA LEU A 293 6.24 -2.36 24.00
C LEU A 293 6.02 -1.76 22.60
N TYR A 294 6.66 -2.35 21.59
CA TYR A 294 6.43 -1.95 20.19
C TYR A 294 4.98 -2.19 19.75
N LEU A 295 4.40 -3.35 20.05
CA LEU A 295 3.01 -3.65 19.69
C LEU A 295 2.03 -2.69 20.36
N LEU A 296 2.28 -2.31 21.63
CA LEU A 296 1.49 -1.28 22.31
C LEU A 296 1.62 0.09 21.62
N ALA A 297 2.85 0.49 21.27
CA ALA A 297 3.09 1.71 20.52
C ALA A 297 2.39 1.68 19.16
N ARG A 298 2.48 0.56 18.43
CA ARG A 298 1.84 0.34 17.12
C ARG A 298 0.32 0.45 17.21
N ARG A 299 -0.30 -0.16 18.23
CA ARG A 299 -1.75 -0.01 18.49
C ARG A 299 -2.14 1.45 18.62
N HIS A 300 -1.44 2.22 19.47
CA HIS A 300 -1.73 3.65 19.62
C HIS A 300 -1.52 4.45 18.34
N TRP A 301 -0.56 4.05 17.50
CA TRP A 301 -0.34 4.66 16.20
C TRP A 301 -1.50 4.41 15.24
N VAL A 302 -1.95 3.16 15.13
CA VAL A 302 -3.03 2.74 14.22
C VAL A 302 -4.40 3.29 14.68
N ASP A 303 -4.67 3.29 15.99
CA ASP A 303 -5.91 3.82 16.56
C ASP A 303 -5.93 5.36 16.58
N GLY A 304 -4.78 6.01 16.36
CA GLY A 304 -4.63 7.46 16.32
C GLY A 304 -4.73 8.02 14.90
N THR A 305 -4.83 9.34 14.85
CA THR A 305 -4.71 10.10 13.61
C THR A 305 -3.65 11.17 13.80
N HIS A 306 -3.15 11.76 12.72
CA HIS A 306 -2.14 12.83 12.76
C HIS A 306 -2.49 14.03 13.68
N SER A 307 -3.76 14.18 14.05
CA SER A 307 -4.19 15.29 14.89
C SER A 307 -4.26 14.96 16.38
N ASP A 308 -3.92 13.74 16.79
CA ASP A 308 -3.94 13.34 18.20
C ASP A 308 -2.54 13.42 18.81
N LYS A 309 -2.20 14.62 19.30
CA LYS A 309 -0.92 14.90 19.97
C LYS A 309 -0.63 13.94 21.13
N ARG A 310 -1.63 13.63 21.96
CA ARG A 310 -1.44 12.77 23.15
C ARG A 310 -1.08 11.35 22.75
N ARG A 311 -1.70 10.84 21.69
CA ARG A 311 -1.38 9.51 21.18
C ARG A 311 0.03 9.46 20.56
N ALA A 312 0.42 10.47 19.77
CA ALA A 312 1.78 10.57 19.27
C ALA A 312 2.84 10.60 20.39
N GLU A 313 2.60 11.37 21.46
CA GLU A 313 3.46 11.37 22.65
C GLU A 313 3.52 10.00 23.35
N MET A 314 2.42 9.26 23.37
CA MET A 314 2.35 7.91 23.95
C MET A 314 3.15 6.91 23.10
N VAL A 315 3.01 6.98 21.77
CA VAL A 315 3.81 6.18 20.81
C VAL A 315 5.30 6.40 21.03
N ILE A 316 5.74 7.66 21.10
CA ILE A 316 7.15 8.00 21.35
C ILE A 316 7.64 7.42 22.68
N ARG A 317 6.83 7.51 23.73
CA ARG A 317 7.20 7.00 25.06
C ARG A 317 7.38 5.49 25.06
N MET A 318 6.45 4.76 24.45
CA MET A 318 6.50 3.30 24.39
C MET A 318 7.61 2.81 23.45
N ALA A 319 7.76 3.43 22.28
CA ALA A 319 8.83 3.10 21.34
C ALA A 319 10.21 3.36 21.97
N ARG A 320 10.37 4.46 22.72
CA ARG A 320 11.61 4.73 23.46
C ARG A 320 11.91 3.67 24.52
N GLN A 321 10.90 3.14 25.19
CA GLN A 321 11.08 2.03 26.13
C GLN A 321 11.47 0.74 25.41
N ALA A 322 10.87 0.44 24.26
CA ALA A 322 11.26 -0.70 23.44
C ALA A 322 12.72 -0.60 22.99
N ILE A 323 13.15 0.58 22.54
CA ILE A 323 14.53 0.89 22.14
C ILE A 323 15.50 0.79 23.33
N ALA A 324 15.08 1.17 24.54
CA ALA A 324 15.91 1.04 25.73
C ALA A 324 16.15 -0.43 26.11
N VAL A 325 15.20 -1.32 25.81
CA VAL A 325 15.33 -2.78 26.00
C VAL A 325 16.16 -3.40 24.88
N ASP A 326 15.92 -2.98 23.64
CA ASP A 326 16.65 -3.45 22.46
C ASP A 326 17.01 -2.26 21.53
N PRO A 327 18.24 -1.74 21.63
CA PRO A 327 18.71 -0.61 20.82
C PRO A 327 18.80 -0.87 19.31
N ASP A 328 18.77 -2.13 18.89
CA ASP A 328 18.83 -2.52 17.48
C ASP A 328 17.45 -2.90 16.92
N TYR A 329 16.36 -2.57 17.63
CA TYR A 329 15.00 -2.77 17.15
C TYR A 329 14.59 -1.69 16.15
N ALA A 330 14.88 -1.89 14.87
CA ALA A 330 14.72 -0.91 13.81
C ALA A 330 13.26 -0.41 13.66
N GLN A 331 12.26 -1.30 13.74
CA GLN A 331 10.85 -0.93 13.64
C GLN A 331 10.39 0.01 14.78
N ALA A 332 10.94 -0.15 15.99
CA ALA A 332 10.65 0.76 17.10
C ALA A 332 11.24 2.16 16.86
N TRP A 333 12.43 2.23 16.25
CA TRP A 333 13.04 3.50 15.81
C TRP A 333 12.21 4.18 14.72
N ALA A 334 11.76 3.45 13.70
CA ALA A 334 10.94 3.98 12.61
C ALA A 334 9.58 4.50 13.12
N LEU A 335 8.92 3.75 14.00
CA LEU A 335 7.64 4.16 14.60
C LEU A 335 7.80 5.41 15.48
N MET A 336 8.89 5.49 16.25
CA MET A 336 9.21 6.70 17.02
C MET A 336 9.44 7.90 16.09
N ALA A 337 10.16 7.70 14.98
CA ALA A 337 10.43 8.75 14.00
C ALA A 337 9.15 9.30 13.37
N LEU A 338 8.22 8.42 12.97
CA LEU A 338 6.90 8.80 12.45
C LEU A 338 6.13 9.67 13.43
N ALA A 339 6.05 9.25 14.70
CA ALA A 339 5.33 10.00 15.73
C ALA A 339 6.01 11.34 16.05
N GLN A 340 7.34 11.41 16.01
CA GLN A 340 8.08 12.65 16.18
C GLN A 340 7.85 13.62 14.99
N ALA A 341 7.85 13.09 13.78
CA ALA A 341 7.51 13.88 12.59
C ALA A 341 6.08 14.42 12.66
N ASP A 342 5.12 13.64 13.14
CA ASP A 342 3.75 14.12 13.36
C ASP A 342 3.70 15.27 14.37
N LEU A 343 4.36 15.14 15.51
CA LEU A 343 4.42 16.21 16.51
C LEU A 343 5.07 17.49 15.96
N ARG A 344 6.12 17.36 15.13
CA ARG A 344 6.78 18.52 14.52
C ARG A 344 5.88 19.20 13.50
N PHE A 345 5.44 18.45 12.49
CA PHE A 345 4.81 19.06 11.30
C PHE A 345 3.32 19.39 11.51
N TRP A 346 2.60 18.59 12.32
CA TRP A 346 1.18 18.84 12.57
C TRP A 346 0.91 19.62 13.87
N HIS A 347 1.82 19.54 14.84
CA HIS A 347 1.60 20.18 16.16
C HIS A 347 2.65 21.24 16.50
N GLY A 348 3.57 21.56 15.59
CA GLY A 348 4.60 22.59 15.79
C GLY A 348 5.54 22.33 16.95
N GLN A 349 5.68 21.06 17.42
CA GLN A 349 6.53 20.74 18.54
C GLN A 349 8.00 20.73 18.14
N PRO A 350 8.93 21.22 18.97
CA PRO A 350 10.36 21.28 18.68
C PRO A 350 11.02 19.88 18.87
N VAL A 351 10.51 18.87 18.17
CA VAL A 351 11.05 17.51 18.17
C VAL A 351 11.56 17.15 16.79
N ASP A 352 12.62 16.35 16.75
CA ASP A 352 13.24 15.93 15.50
C ASP A 352 13.19 14.40 15.38
N GLY A 353 12.50 13.92 14.35
CA GLY A 353 12.37 12.49 14.02
C GLY A 353 13.41 11.99 13.03
N LEU A 354 14.16 12.89 12.38
CA LEU A 354 15.12 12.50 11.35
C LEU A 354 16.25 11.60 11.89
N PRO A 355 16.88 11.90 13.05
CA PRO A 355 17.90 11.01 13.61
C PRO A 355 17.39 9.61 13.94
N ALA A 356 16.12 9.49 14.36
CA ALA A 356 15.51 8.20 14.64
C ALA A 356 15.24 7.41 13.36
N ALA A 357 14.78 8.07 12.28
CA ALA A 357 14.62 7.46 10.96
C ALA A 357 15.96 7.00 10.38
N GLU A 358 17.02 7.80 10.50
CA GLU A 358 18.37 7.44 10.06
C GLU A 358 18.92 6.25 10.85
N ARG A 359 18.67 6.21 12.16
CA ARG A 359 19.05 5.06 12.98
C ARG A 359 18.30 3.80 12.55
N ALA A 360 17.00 3.87 12.30
CA ALA A 360 16.20 2.77 11.78
C ALA A 360 16.80 2.21 10.49
N LEU A 361 17.09 3.07 9.51
CA LEU A 361 17.70 2.71 8.23
C LEU A 361 19.14 2.19 8.34
N SER A 362 19.88 2.60 9.35
CA SER A 362 21.23 2.06 9.60
C SER A 362 21.20 0.61 10.09
N ILE A 363 20.09 0.18 10.70
CA ILE A 363 19.87 -1.19 11.20
C ILE A 363 19.20 -2.03 10.12
N ASP A 364 18.12 -1.50 9.54
CA ASP A 364 17.33 -2.16 8.49
C ASP A 364 17.08 -1.16 7.34
N PRO A 365 17.81 -1.27 6.23
CA PRO A 365 17.66 -0.39 5.08
C PRO A 365 16.34 -0.54 4.32
N ASP A 366 15.56 -1.58 4.58
CA ASP A 366 14.33 -1.89 3.84
C ASP A 366 13.05 -1.39 4.58
N LEU A 367 13.20 -0.56 5.61
CA LEU A 367 12.07 0.03 6.33
C LEU A 367 11.45 1.21 5.58
N ALA A 368 10.35 0.95 4.89
CA ALA A 368 9.65 1.93 4.05
C ALA A 368 9.21 3.19 4.82
N GLU A 369 8.71 3.04 6.04
CA GLU A 369 8.22 4.14 6.88
C GLU A 369 9.32 5.15 7.23
N ALA A 370 10.55 4.70 7.39
CA ALA A 370 11.67 5.59 7.68
C ALA A 370 12.02 6.49 6.48
N TYR A 371 11.84 6.01 5.25
CA TYR A 371 11.96 6.83 4.05
C TYR A 371 10.84 7.88 3.95
N CYS A 372 9.62 7.55 4.40
CA CYS A 372 8.52 8.51 4.48
C CYS A 372 8.85 9.67 5.42
N VAL A 373 9.45 9.38 6.59
CA VAL A 373 9.94 10.44 7.51
C VAL A 373 10.97 11.31 6.82
N LYS A 374 11.99 10.72 6.17
CA LYS A 374 13.01 11.49 5.43
C LYS A 374 12.39 12.38 4.35
N ALA A 375 11.41 11.85 3.59
CA ALA A 375 10.72 12.62 2.57
C ALA A 375 9.99 13.83 3.15
N ARG A 376 9.35 13.68 4.31
CA ARG A 376 8.63 14.77 5.00
C ARG A 376 9.58 15.90 5.42
N TYR A 377 10.76 15.56 5.94
CA TYR A 377 11.78 16.56 6.30
C TYR A 377 12.35 17.26 5.07
N LEU A 378 12.70 16.50 4.03
CA LEU A 378 13.19 17.07 2.77
C LEU A 378 12.18 18.02 2.12
N GLN A 379 10.89 17.67 2.14
CA GLN A 379 9.85 18.58 1.67
C GLN A 379 9.74 19.82 2.54
N GLY A 380 9.88 19.70 3.86
CA GLY A 380 9.91 20.84 4.78
C GLY A 380 11.09 21.78 4.51
N ASP A 381 12.22 21.24 4.03
CA ASP A 381 13.40 22.00 3.63
C ASP A 381 13.36 22.47 2.15
N GLY A 382 12.24 22.20 1.44
CA GLY A 382 12.04 22.55 0.03
C GLY A 382 12.74 21.70 -1.00
N LEU A 383 13.35 20.64 -0.57
CA LEU A 383 14.05 19.69 -1.43
C LEU A 383 13.06 18.68 -2.05
N ILE A 384 12.12 19.20 -2.84
CA ILE A 384 10.97 18.45 -3.36
C ILE A 384 11.38 17.21 -4.17
N GLU A 385 12.39 17.35 -5.05
CA GLU A 385 12.84 16.24 -5.88
C GLU A 385 13.48 15.11 -5.05
N GLU A 386 14.22 15.48 -4.00
CA GLU A 386 14.81 14.55 -3.06
C GLU A 386 13.72 13.84 -2.25
N ALA A 387 12.70 14.58 -1.79
CA ALA A 387 11.56 14.04 -1.10
C ALA A 387 10.82 13.00 -1.96
N ASN A 388 10.54 13.33 -3.22
CA ASN A 388 9.88 12.42 -4.16
C ASN A 388 10.70 11.13 -4.37
N ARG A 389 12.04 11.23 -4.48
CA ARG A 389 12.90 10.03 -4.56
C ARG A 389 12.79 9.13 -3.33
N GLN A 390 12.69 9.71 -2.11
CA GLN A 390 12.51 8.90 -0.91
C GLN A 390 11.13 8.19 -0.91
N LEU A 391 10.08 8.86 -1.38
CA LEU A 391 8.75 8.26 -1.51
C LEU A 391 8.71 7.13 -2.54
N GLU A 392 9.42 7.26 -3.66
CA GLU A 392 9.56 6.19 -4.65
C GLU A 392 10.27 4.95 -4.07
N ILE A 393 11.27 5.17 -3.20
CA ILE A 393 11.91 4.06 -2.48
C ILE A 393 10.90 3.39 -1.55
N ALA A 394 10.19 4.16 -0.74
CA ALA A 394 9.20 3.65 0.19
C ALA A 394 8.11 2.82 -0.52
N LEU A 395 7.55 3.33 -1.63
CA LEU A 395 6.55 2.63 -2.45
C LEU A 395 7.06 1.33 -3.08
N ARG A 396 8.35 1.26 -3.45
CA ARG A 396 8.95 0.01 -3.96
C ARG A 396 9.15 -1.02 -2.87
N LEU A 397 9.49 -0.58 -1.66
CA LEU A 397 9.73 -1.46 -0.52
C LEU A 397 8.41 -2.03 0.01
N ASP A 398 7.39 -1.19 0.19
CA ASP A 398 6.07 -1.63 0.66
C ASP A 398 4.92 -0.86 -0.01
N PRO A 399 4.47 -1.29 -1.19
CA PRO A 399 3.36 -0.66 -1.92
C PRO A 399 2.00 -0.88 -1.24
N GLU A 400 1.89 -1.86 -0.35
CA GLU A 400 0.67 -2.21 0.38
C GLU A 400 0.66 -1.63 1.81
N SER A 401 1.64 -0.83 2.19
CA SER A 401 1.65 -0.12 3.48
C SER A 401 0.65 1.04 3.46
N TRP A 402 -0.19 1.07 4.48
CA TRP A 402 -1.10 2.20 4.71
C TRP A 402 -0.33 3.49 4.98
N GLU A 403 0.70 3.43 5.82
CA GLU A 403 1.54 4.57 6.17
C GLU A 403 2.22 5.17 4.94
N VAL A 404 2.79 4.32 4.09
CA VAL A 404 3.47 4.76 2.86
C VAL A 404 2.49 5.45 1.92
N ASN A 405 1.36 4.81 1.60
CA ASN A 405 0.38 5.41 0.69
C ASN A 405 -0.20 6.71 1.24
N LYS A 406 -0.50 6.76 2.53
CA LYS A 406 -0.99 7.96 3.22
C LYS A 406 0.04 9.11 3.15
N GLU A 407 1.32 8.82 3.42
CA GLU A 407 2.36 9.83 3.37
C GLU A 407 2.58 10.37 1.95
N VAL A 408 2.65 9.48 0.96
CA VAL A 408 2.74 9.87 -0.46
C VAL A 408 1.57 10.77 -0.84
N ALA A 409 0.35 10.41 -0.44
CA ALA A 409 -0.84 11.20 -0.73
C ALA A 409 -0.75 12.60 -0.13
N PHE A 410 -0.39 12.74 1.15
CA PHE A 410 -0.28 14.04 1.81
C PHE A 410 0.84 14.91 1.26
N LEU A 411 2.01 14.33 0.96
CA LEU A 411 3.12 15.09 0.39
C LEU A 411 2.78 15.58 -1.02
N THR A 412 2.16 14.73 -1.84
CA THR A 412 1.70 15.07 -3.20
C THR A 412 0.61 16.14 -3.17
N PHE A 413 -0.35 16.02 -2.24
CA PHE A 413 -1.41 17.03 -2.06
C PHE A 413 -0.83 18.41 -1.73
N ARG A 414 0.12 18.50 -0.79
CA ARG A 414 0.78 19.77 -0.41
C ARG A 414 1.60 20.39 -1.56
N GLN A 415 2.07 19.57 -2.50
CA GLN A 415 2.66 20.04 -3.76
C GLN A 415 1.63 20.58 -4.75
N LYS A 416 0.34 20.69 -4.37
CA LYS A 416 -0.79 21.11 -5.21
C LYS A 416 -1.06 20.16 -6.41
N ARG A 417 -0.52 18.97 -6.37
CA ARG A 417 -0.73 17.89 -7.34
C ARG A 417 -1.93 17.02 -6.93
N ILE A 418 -3.11 17.66 -6.85
CA ILE A 418 -4.29 17.06 -6.22
C ILE A 418 -4.75 15.79 -6.96
N ALA A 419 -4.78 15.83 -8.30
CA ALA A 419 -5.17 14.67 -9.11
C ALA A 419 -4.23 13.46 -8.90
N ASP A 420 -2.93 13.71 -8.72
CA ASP A 420 -1.94 12.67 -8.48
C ASP A 420 -2.02 12.08 -7.06
N ALA A 421 -2.56 12.83 -6.10
CA ALA A 421 -2.73 12.37 -4.72
C ALA A 421 -3.93 11.42 -4.56
N ILE A 422 -4.95 11.52 -5.43
CA ILE A 422 -6.19 10.71 -5.35
C ILE A 422 -5.92 9.21 -5.25
N PRO A 423 -5.17 8.56 -6.17
CA PRO A 423 -4.97 7.11 -6.12
C PRO A 423 -4.30 6.63 -4.84
N PHE A 424 -3.44 7.44 -4.24
CA PHE A 424 -2.77 7.10 -2.98
C PHE A 424 -3.70 7.27 -1.78
N PHE A 425 -4.57 8.29 -1.74
CA PHE A 425 -5.62 8.38 -0.72
C PHE A 425 -6.65 7.26 -0.88
N GLU A 426 -7.09 6.91 -2.10
CA GLU A 426 -7.96 5.76 -2.36
C GLU A 426 -7.31 4.46 -1.85
N LYS A 427 -6.02 4.26 -2.13
CA LYS A 427 -5.27 3.09 -1.66
C LYS A 427 -5.17 3.07 -0.14
N ALA A 428 -4.76 4.15 0.50
CA ALA A 428 -4.69 4.25 1.96
C ALA A 428 -6.06 3.97 2.60
N ALA A 429 -7.14 4.56 2.08
CA ALA A 429 -8.49 4.35 2.56
C ALA A 429 -8.98 2.90 2.38
N SER A 430 -8.53 2.20 1.34
CA SER A 430 -8.82 0.77 1.11
C SER A 430 -8.03 -0.14 2.03
N LEU A 431 -6.82 0.28 2.42
CA LEU A 431 -5.93 -0.48 3.29
C LEU A 431 -6.32 -0.40 4.77
N MET A 432 -7.09 0.61 5.20
CA MET A 432 -7.50 0.76 6.61
C MET A 432 -8.95 1.21 6.73
N ASP A 433 -9.83 0.29 7.11
CA ASP A 433 -11.29 0.56 7.26
C ASP A 433 -11.61 1.58 8.38
N GLY A 434 -10.70 1.76 9.34
CA GLY A 434 -10.81 2.77 10.39
C GLY A 434 -10.30 4.16 9.98
N ASP A 435 -9.61 4.29 8.84
CA ASP A 435 -9.04 5.56 8.40
C ASP A 435 -10.10 6.48 7.78
N TYR A 436 -10.71 7.31 8.62
CA TYR A 436 -11.62 8.36 8.17
C TYR A 436 -10.89 9.62 7.68
N HIS A 437 -9.57 9.74 7.92
CA HIS A 437 -8.79 10.90 7.48
C HIS A 437 -8.46 10.83 5.98
N SER A 438 -7.88 9.71 5.50
CA SER A 438 -7.58 9.57 4.06
C SER A 438 -8.83 9.65 3.19
N VAL A 439 -9.95 9.06 3.65
CA VAL A 439 -11.24 9.20 2.94
C VAL A 439 -11.75 10.64 3.01
N GLY A 440 -11.54 11.34 4.14
CA GLY A 440 -11.88 12.76 4.30
C GLY A 440 -11.14 13.63 3.28
N MET A 441 -9.85 13.39 3.08
CA MET A 441 -9.05 14.10 2.06
C MET A 441 -9.55 13.88 0.63
N LEU A 442 -10.19 12.74 0.34
CA LEU A 442 -10.80 12.49 -0.96
C LEU A 442 -12.01 13.41 -1.24
N ILE A 443 -12.71 13.91 -0.21
CA ILE A 443 -13.80 14.90 -0.38
C ILE A 443 -13.22 16.13 -1.07
N THR A 444 -12.17 16.73 -0.48
CA THR A 444 -11.45 17.88 -1.03
C THR A 444 -10.87 17.60 -2.41
N CYS A 445 -10.21 16.45 -2.58
CA CYS A 445 -9.58 16.09 -3.85
C CYS A 445 -10.60 15.94 -4.98
N TYR A 446 -11.73 15.25 -4.77
CA TYR A 446 -12.76 15.09 -5.79
C TYR A 446 -13.50 16.40 -6.08
N SER A 447 -13.70 17.26 -5.07
CA SER A 447 -14.21 18.61 -5.27
C SER A 447 -13.31 19.40 -6.23
N ALA A 448 -12.00 19.38 -5.99
CA ALA A 448 -11.01 20.10 -6.80
C ALA A 448 -10.95 19.62 -8.26
N VAL A 449 -11.19 18.33 -8.54
CA VAL A 449 -11.21 17.79 -9.90
C VAL A 449 -12.61 17.74 -10.52
N GLY A 450 -13.65 18.17 -9.79
CA GLY A 450 -15.04 18.25 -10.27
C GLY A 450 -15.79 16.91 -10.31
N ASP A 451 -15.28 15.85 -9.67
CA ASP A 451 -15.97 14.54 -9.57
C ASP A 451 -16.94 14.53 -8.38
N MET A 452 -18.11 15.14 -8.59
CA MET A 452 -19.11 15.30 -7.53
C MET A 452 -19.80 14.00 -7.11
N GLU A 453 -19.76 12.94 -7.92
CA GLU A 453 -20.28 11.62 -7.54
C GLU A 453 -19.36 10.97 -6.52
N LYS A 454 -18.06 10.90 -6.82
CA LYS A 454 -17.06 10.37 -5.89
C LYS A 454 -16.91 11.25 -4.64
N HIS A 455 -17.00 12.57 -4.76
CA HIS A 455 -17.04 13.51 -3.63
C HIS A 455 -18.13 13.10 -2.62
N ARG A 456 -19.37 12.90 -3.10
CA ARG A 456 -20.49 12.50 -2.24
C ARG A 456 -20.28 11.15 -1.59
N LEU A 457 -19.76 10.17 -2.34
CA LEU A 457 -19.44 8.83 -1.81
C LEU A 457 -18.36 8.90 -0.73
N ALA A 458 -17.31 9.68 -0.96
CA ALA A 458 -16.25 9.91 0.02
C ALA A 458 -16.81 10.55 1.31
N ALA A 459 -17.69 11.55 1.19
CA ALA A 459 -18.33 12.19 2.33
C ALA A 459 -19.17 11.19 3.14
N GLN A 460 -19.98 10.35 2.50
CA GLN A 460 -20.76 9.32 3.16
C GLN A 460 -19.89 8.29 3.90
N THR A 461 -18.81 7.85 3.25
CA THR A 461 -17.87 6.87 3.81
C THR A 461 -17.11 7.46 5.00
N THR A 462 -16.62 8.69 4.88
CA THR A 462 -15.94 9.41 5.97
C THR A 462 -16.86 9.55 7.18
N LEU A 463 -18.10 9.99 6.96
CA LEU A 463 -19.09 10.16 8.02
C LEU A 463 -19.35 8.83 8.74
N THR A 464 -19.59 7.75 7.99
CA THR A 464 -19.82 6.41 8.57
C THR A 464 -18.64 5.96 9.45
N ARG A 465 -17.40 6.18 9.01
CA ARG A 465 -16.19 5.84 9.77
C ARG A 465 -16.05 6.70 11.02
N ALA A 466 -16.26 8.02 10.90
CA ALA A 466 -16.21 8.96 12.01
C ALA A 466 -17.31 8.68 13.06
N GLU A 467 -18.54 8.37 12.64
CA GLU A 467 -19.63 7.97 13.54
C GLU A 467 -19.29 6.70 14.32
N ARG A 468 -18.65 5.71 13.67
CA ARG A 468 -18.18 4.49 14.34
C ARG A 468 -17.13 4.82 15.41
N ALA A 469 -16.18 5.70 15.10
CA ALA A 469 -15.16 6.15 16.05
C ALA A 469 -15.77 6.90 17.25
N VAL A 470 -16.73 7.78 17.01
CA VAL A 470 -17.47 8.51 18.07
C VAL A 470 -18.36 7.56 18.91
N ALA A 471 -18.93 6.51 18.31
CA ALA A 471 -19.71 5.51 19.03
C ALA A 471 -18.83 4.66 19.97
N GLN A 472 -17.59 4.38 19.58
CA GLN A 472 -16.60 3.67 20.41
C GLN A 472 -16.03 4.56 21.53
N ASP A 473 -15.76 5.82 21.22
CA ASP A 473 -15.29 6.82 22.17
C ASP A 473 -16.07 8.13 22.00
N PRO A 474 -17.11 8.37 22.83
CA PRO A 474 -17.92 9.57 22.78
C PRO A 474 -17.17 10.88 23.10
N SER A 475 -15.94 10.80 23.60
CA SER A 475 -15.06 11.95 23.85
C SER A 475 -14.07 12.19 22.70
N ASN A 476 -14.14 11.44 21.62
CA ASN A 476 -13.27 11.59 20.44
C ASN A 476 -13.64 12.86 19.64
N ALA A 477 -13.19 13.99 20.14
CA ALA A 477 -13.39 15.30 19.51
C ALA A 477 -12.76 15.38 18.11
N HIS A 478 -11.66 14.62 17.89
CA HIS A 478 -11.01 14.57 16.60
C HIS A 478 -11.88 13.92 15.51
N ALA A 479 -12.53 12.78 15.82
CA ALA A 479 -13.46 12.15 14.89
C ALA A 479 -14.66 13.05 14.60
N MET A 480 -15.11 13.85 15.58
CA MET A 480 -16.15 14.85 15.36
C MET A 480 -15.66 15.98 14.44
N GLY A 481 -14.41 16.45 14.64
CA GLY A 481 -13.81 17.48 13.80
C GLY A 481 -13.75 17.05 12.34
N LEU A 482 -13.15 15.90 12.06
CA LEU A 482 -13.08 15.35 10.70
C LEU A 482 -14.45 14.93 10.13
N GLY A 483 -15.41 14.58 10.98
CA GLY A 483 -16.77 14.27 10.55
C GLY A 483 -17.65 15.51 10.29
N ALA A 484 -17.24 16.71 10.70
CA ALA A 484 -17.97 17.94 10.42
C ALA A 484 -17.90 18.32 8.93
N SER A 485 -16.74 18.15 8.28
CA SER A 485 -16.58 18.41 6.84
C SER A 485 -17.54 17.56 5.99
N PRO A 486 -17.61 16.21 6.12
CA PRO A 486 -18.59 15.42 5.36
C PRO A 486 -20.04 15.75 5.70
N LEU A 487 -20.39 16.11 6.94
CA LEU A 487 -21.73 16.56 7.29
C LEU A 487 -22.08 17.86 6.55
N GLY A 488 -21.14 18.81 6.47
CA GLY A 488 -21.28 20.04 5.68
C GLY A 488 -21.43 19.75 4.19
N ALA A 489 -20.56 18.93 3.62
CA ALA A 489 -20.58 18.53 2.22
C ALA A 489 -21.88 17.79 1.81
N LEU A 490 -22.51 17.07 2.74
CA LEU A 490 -23.82 16.43 2.54
C LEU A 490 -25.00 17.35 2.82
N GLY A 491 -24.77 18.60 3.27
CA GLY A 491 -25.80 19.58 3.57
C GLY A 491 -26.54 19.37 4.89
N GLU A 492 -26.00 18.56 5.80
CA GLU A 492 -26.61 18.22 7.08
C GLU A 492 -26.39 19.31 8.16
N ALA A 493 -26.83 20.53 7.89
CA ALA A 493 -26.51 21.74 8.65
C ALA A 493 -26.74 21.62 10.17
N ARG A 494 -27.85 20.98 10.62
CA ARG A 494 -28.12 20.81 12.05
C ARG A 494 -27.07 19.92 12.72
N ARG A 495 -26.75 18.79 12.11
CA ARG A 495 -25.77 17.84 12.66
C ARG A 495 -24.35 18.40 12.64
N THR A 496 -24.01 19.15 11.58
CA THR A 496 -22.71 19.86 11.51
C THR A 496 -22.55 20.78 12.71
N LYS A 497 -23.54 21.64 13.00
CA LYS A 497 -23.51 22.55 14.16
C LYS A 497 -23.45 21.81 15.50
N GLU A 498 -24.25 20.74 15.67
CA GLU A 498 -24.20 19.89 16.87
C GLU A 498 -22.81 19.28 17.09
N TRP A 499 -22.12 18.85 16.03
CA TRP A 499 -20.78 18.28 16.13
C TRP A 499 -19.72 19.35 16.39
N VAL A 500 -19.86 20.54 15.77
CA VAL A 500 -19.01 21.71 16.04
C VAL A 500 -19.09 22.08 17.52
N ASP A 501 -20.29 22.29 18.05
CA ASP A 501 -20.48 22.70 19.45
C ASP A 501 -19.93 21.66 20.41
N ARG A 502 -20.18 20.38 20.16
CA ARG A 502 -19.71 19.28 21.00
C ARG A 502 -18.21 19.12 20.97
N ALA A 503 -17.59 19.16 19.78
CA ALA A 503 -16.16 19.05 19.64
C ALA A 503 -15.43 20.21 20.31
N MET A 504 -15.94 21.44 20.16
CA MET A 504 -15.42 22.63 20.82
C MET A 504 -15.57 22.61 22.35
N LEU A 505 -16.59 21.91 22.87
CA LEU A 505 -16.73 21.71 24.32
C LEU A 505 -15.71 20.71 24.88
N ILE A 506 -15.36 19.68 24.11
CA ILE A 506 -14.43 18.61 24.54
C ILE A 506 -12.96 19.09 24.47
N ASP A 507 -12.57 19.70 23.36
CA ASP A 507 -11.16 20.10 23.12
C ASP A 507 -11.09 21.47 22.42
N PRO A 508 -11.37 22.58 23.14
CA PRO A 508 -11.47 23.92 22.56
C PRO A 508 -10.13 24.48 22.06
N ASP A 509 -9.01 23.99 22.56
CA ASP A 509 -7.67 24.51 22.26
C ASP A 509 -6.98 23.79 21.07
N ASN A 510 -7.61 22.76 20.52
CA ASN A 510 -7.06 22.00 19.42
C ASN A 510 -7.24 22.73 18.09
N ILE A 511 -6.17 23.35 17.61
CA ILE A 511 -6.18 24.16 16.39
C ILE A 511 -6.52 23.36 15.13
N LEU A 512 -6.06 22.09 15.03
CA LEU A 512 -6.38 21.22 13.90
C LEU A 512 -7.86 20.83 13.88
N GLN A 513 -8.43 20.59 15.06
CA GLN A 513 -9.86 20.36 15.17
C GLN A 513 -10.66 21.57 14.74
N ARG A 514 -10.27 22.79 15.18
CA ARG A 514 -10.90 24.05 14.75
C ARG A 514 -10.88 24.20 13.23
N TYR A 515 -9.76 23.86 12.60
CA TYR A 515 -9.61 23.86 11.15
C TYR A 515 -10.63 22.93 10.47
N ASN A 516 -10.69 21.67 10.89
CA ASN A 516 -11.64 20.70 10.30
C ASN A 516 -13.10 21.08 10.52
N LEU A 517 -13.43 21.66 11.68
CA LEU A 517 -14.78 22.18 11.97
C LEU A 517 -15.12 23.39 11.07
N ALA A 518 -14.15 24.26 10.79
CA ALA A 518 -14.32 25.39 9.89
C ALA A 518 -14.61 24.94 8.45
N CYS A 519 -13.94 23.88 7.95
CA CYS A 519 -14.25 23.29 6.65
C CYS A 519 -15.71 22.83 6.57
N GLY A 520 -16.22 22.16 7.62
CA GLY A 520 -17.63 21.76 7.68
C GLY A 520 -18.62 22.93 7.64
N LEU A 521 -18.30 24.04 8.31
CA LEU A 521 -19.13 25.26 8.26
C LEU A 521 -19.01 25.99 6.91
N ALA A 522 -17.83 25.99 6.28
CA ALA A 522 -17.61 26.59 4.97
C ALA A 522 -18.46 25.92 3.87
N TYR A 523 -18.60 24.60 3.89
CA TYR A 523 -19.54 23.88 3.01
C TYR A 523 -20.99 24.35 3.15
N LEU A 524 -21.38 24.80 4.34
CA LEU A 524 -22.72 25.31 4.60
C LEU A 524 -22.87 26.83 4.32
N ASN A 525 -21.81 27.48 3.83
CA ASN A 525 -21.72 28.94 3.67
C ASN A 525 -21.89 29.73 5.00
N GLU A 526 -21.59 29.08 6.14
CA GLU A 526 -21.55 29.72 7.47
C GLU A 526 -20.20 30.42 7.69
N ASN A 527 -19.80 31.25 6.71
CA ASN A 527 -18.45 31.80 6.56
C ASN A 527 -17.99 32.58 7.80
N ALA A 528 -18.87 33.32 8.47
CA ALA A 528 -18.49 34.06 9.67
C ALA A 528 -18.05 33.16 10.80
N ALA A 529 -18.80 32.08 11.08
CA ALA A 529 -18.47 31.11 12.12
C ALA A 529 -17.23 30.29 11.75
N ALA A 530 -17.04 29.95 10.48
CA ALA A 530 -15.85 29.27 9.98
C ALA A 530 -14.58 30.13 10.21
N ILE A 531 -14.63 31.42 9.87
CA ILE A 531 -13.52 32.36 10.07
C ILE A 531 -13.20 32.53 11.56
N ASP A 532 -14.21 32.61 12.44
CA ASP A 532 -13.99 32.71 13.88
C ASP A 532 -13.26 31.48 14.46
N LEU A 533 -13.48 30.28 13.89
CA LEU A 533 -12.74 29.06 14.27
C LEU A 533 -11.29 29.09 13.76
N LEU A 534 -11.03 29.70 12.60
CA LEU A 534 -9.72 29.73 11.96
C LEU A 534 -8.73 30.72 12.59
N GLY A 535 -9.19 31.72 13.34
CA GLY A 535 -8.31 32.70 13.98
C GLY A 535 -7.17 32.05 14.78
N PRO A 536 -7.46 31.27 15.83
CA PRO A 536 -6.44 30.59 16.61
C PRO A 536 -5.58 29.60 15.82
N TYR A 537 -6.11 29.04 14.73
CA TYR A 537 -5.33 28.17 13.85
C TYR A 537 -4.22 28.95 13.16
N PHE A 538 -4.52 30.05 12.46
CA PHE A 538 -3.51 30.84 11.75
C PHE A 538 -2.55 31.58 12.67
N GLU A 539 -2.93 31.89 13.91
CA GLU A 539 -2.04 32.44 14.92
C GLU A 539 -0.91 31.47 15.30
N GLN A 540 -1.14 30.15 15.21
CA GLN A 540 -0.23 29.10 15.66
C GLN A 540 0.25 28.17 14.55
N ALA A 541 -0.35 28.22 13.36
CA ALA A 541 -0.09 27.31 12.25
C ALA A 541 1.40 27.29 11.88
N SER A 542 1.94 26.09 11.69
CA SER A 542 3.26 25.85 11.10
C SER A 542 3.23 26.09 9.58
N GLN A 543 4.40 26.15 8.96
CA GLN A 543 4.52 26.24 7.49
C GLN A 543 3.75 25.12 6.79
N THR A 544 3.87 23.87 7.27
CA THR A 544 3.15 22.72 6.73
C THR A 544 1.62 22.90 6.78
N GLN A 545 1.12 23.44 7.88
CA GLN A 545 -0.32 23.70 8.07
C GLN A 545 -0.81 24.84 7.17
N CYS A 546 -0.01 25.89 7.01
CA CYS A 546 -0.34 26.97 6.06
C CYS A 546 -0.38 26.46 4.62
N SER A 547 0.63 25.67 4.19
CA SER A 547 0.66 25.07 2.85
C SER A 547 -0.51 24.11 2.61
N HIS A 548 -0.95 23.38 3.65
CA HIS A 548 -2.13 22.53 3.59
C HIS A 548 -3.40 23.37 3.36
N ALA A 549 -3.61 24.43 4.16
CA ALA A 549 -4.78 25.32 4.04
C ALA A 549 -4.83 26.06 2.68
N GLU A 550 -3.68 26.36 2.09
CA GLU A 550 -3.61 26.96 0.74
C GLU A 550 -4.00 25.98 -0.38
N ALA A 551 -3.75 24.70 -0.20
CA ALA A 551 -4.13 23.66 -1.17
C ALA A 551 -5.58 23.19 -1.00
N ASP A 552 -6.21 23.48 0.14
CA ASP A 552 -7.52 22.98 0.52
C ASP A 552 -8.64 23.80 -0.10
N THR A 553 -9.37 23.19 -1.03
CA THR A 553 -10.52 23.79 -1.71
C THR A 553 -11.76 23.92 -0.84
N ASP A 554 -11.83 23.25 0.32
CA ASP A 554 -12.95 23.38 1.26
C ASP A 554 -13.08 24.82 1.81
N LEU A 555 -11.98 25.58 1.79
CA LEU A 555 -11.92 26.98 2.24
C LEU A 555 -12.14 28.03 1.13
N ASP A 556 -12.40 27.61 -0.11
CA ASP A 556 -12.50 28.54 -1.25
C ASP A 556 -13.56 29.62 -1.05
N THR A 557 -14.68 29.30 -0.38
CA THR A 557 -15.73 30.27 -0.06
C THR A 557 -15.28 31.37 0.91
N LEU A 558 -14.17 31.20 1.60
CA LEU A 558 -13.61 32.13 2.58
C LEU A 558 -12.51 33.02 2.01
N ARG A 559 -11.91 32.66 0.86
CA ARG A 559 -10.69 33.31 0.34
C ARG A 559 -10.83 34.78 0.05
N ASP A 560 -12.05 35.23 -0.33
CA ASP A 560 -12.33 36.63 -0.61
C ASP A 560 -12.72 37.45 0.62
N ASP A 561 -12.86 36.85 1.82
CA ASP A 561 -13.18 37.59 3.05
C ASP A 561 -11.90 38.28 3.58
N PRO A 562 -11.94 39.62 3.79
CA PRO A 562 -10.78 40.38 4.27
C PRO A 562 -10.19 39.87 5.62
N ARG A 563 -11.04 39.30 6.49
CA ARG A 563 -10.58 38.73 7.76
C ARG A 563 -9.75 37.48 7.53
N TYR A 564 -10.18 36.59 6.60
CA TYR A 564 -9.43 35.40 6.22
C TYR A 564 -8.07 35.80 5.61
N GLN A 565 -8.07 36.75 4.68
CA GLN A 565 -6.86 37.27 4.04
C GLN A 565 -5.87 37.81 5.08
N ALA A 566 -6.34 38.62 6.03
CA ALA A 566 -5.52 39.18 7.10
C ALA A 566 -4.92 38.07 8.01
N MET A 567 -5.64 37.00 8.30
CA MET A 567 -5.15 35.85 9.07
C MET A 567 -4.02 35.12 8.34
N VAL A 568 -4.20 34.83 7.03
CA VAL A 568 -3.19 34.18 6.19
C VAL A 568 -1.93 35.04 6.07
N GLU A 569 -2.08 36.35 5.81
CA GLU A 569 -0.96 37.30 5.76
C GLU A 569 -0.23 37.40 7.09
N GLY A 570 -0.96 37.44 8.21
CA GLY A 570 -0.39 37.44 9.54
C GLY A 570 0.40 36.17 9.87
N ALA A 571 -0.12 35.01 9.47
CA ALA A 571 0.58 33.73 9.63
C ALA A 571 1.88 33.70 8.81
N ARG A 572 1.86 34.14 7.56
CA ARG A 572 3.05 34.24 6.70
C ARG A 572 4.10 35.16 7.31
N ALA A 573 3.72 36.38 7.70
CA ALA A 573 4.64 37.34 8.32
C ALA A 573 5.28 36.80 9.60
N ARG A 574 4.54 36.04 10.40
CA ARG A 574 5.06 35.37 11.61
C ARG A 574 6.09 34.30 11.27
N LEU A 575 5.81 33.46 10.25
CA LEU A 575 6.70 32.38 9.81
C LEU A 575 7.98 32.95 9.21
N ASP A 576 7.89 33.99 8.39
CA ASP A 576 9.05 34.70 7.83
C ASP A 576 9.94 35.28 8.92
N ALA A 577 9.34 35.87 9.95
CA ALA A 577 10.06 36.47 11.09
C ALA A 577 10.73 35.42 11.99
N SER A 578 10.20 34.20 12.05
CA SER A 578 10.77 33.10 12.83
C SER A 578 11.95 32.40 12.14
N GLY A 579 12.21 32.70 10.85
CA GLY A 579 13.25 32.05 10.06
C GLY A 579 12.94 30.59 9.70
N GLU A 580 11.67 30.15 9.82
CA GLU A 580 11.18 28.92 9.22
C GLU A 580 11.11 29.13 7.70
N VAL A 581 12.13 28.67 6.99
CA VAL A 581 12.32 28.89 5.54
C VAL A 581 11.22 28.21 4.77
N ASP A 582 10.49 28.98 3.98
CA ASP A 582 9.58 28.51 2.95
C ASP A 582 10.36 28.16 1.69
N ALA A 583 10.33 26.90 1.31
CA ALA A 583 10.70 26.49 -0.02
C ALA A 583 9.43 26.42 -0.89
N THR A 584 8.94 27.59 -1.25
CA THR A 584 7.94 27.72 -2.32
C THR A 584 8.60 27.42 -3.65
N PRO A 585 8.07 26.54 -4.50
CA PRO A 585 8.58 26.43 -5.86
C PRO A 585 8.25 27.74 -6.58
N VAL A 586 9.29 28.50 -6.96
CA VAL A 586 9.18 29.55 -7.95
C VAL A 586 8.76 28.88 -9.25
N GLY A 587 7.48 28.96 -9.55
CA GLY A 587 6.98 28.68 -10.88
C GLY A 587 7.27 29.90 -11.74
N ASP A 588 8.22 29.75 -12.66
CA ASP A 588 8.25 30.55 -13.88
C ASP A 588 8.85 29.76 -15.03
N VAL A 589 8.06 29.77 -16.12
CA VAL A 589 8.22 29.43 -17.52
C VAL A 589 7.82 28.02 -17.91
#